data_047b1a7483616e7c61c7f080a627efad
#
_entry.id   047b1a7483616e7c61c7f080a627efad
#
_cell.length_a   1.000
_cell.length_b   1.000
_cell.length_c   1.000
_cell.angle_alpha   90.00
_cell.angle_beta   90.00
_cell.angle_gamma   90.00
#
_symmetry.space_group_name_H-M   'P 1'
#
loop_
_entity.id
_entity.type
_entity.pdbx_description
1 polymer ?
#
loop_
_entity_poly.entity_id
_entity_poly.type
_entity_poly.pdbx_seq_one_letter_code
_entity_poly.pdbx_strand_id
1 'polypeptide(L)'
;MEQPKVIHSTFTLERKFPKPPETVFSAFSDPAKLRRWFADSKFHETEKFTADFRVGGEELVRYRMTSGPVAGMTIENRAYYHVIIPNERIVTASTMTLEGKAISASQVTIELLPTREGTDLICTHQGAFFENSGGPELREQGWRILMDKLAAELAN
;
A
#
# COMPACT_ATOMS: atom_id res chain seq x y z
N MET A 1 16.07 -12.98 -29.53
CA MET A 1 15.08 -13.06 -28.42
C MET A 1 14.80 -11.65 -27.90
N GLU A 2 13.54 -11.32 -27.78
CA GLU A 2 13.16 -10.05 -27.20
C GLU A 2 13.43 -10.02 -25.70
N GLN A 3 13.69 -8.84 -25.17
CA GLN A 3 13.85 -8.66 -23.74
C GLN A 3 12.51 -8.88 -23.03
N PRO A 4 12.51 -9.48 -21.83
CA PRO A 4 11.30 -9.58 -21.03
C PRO A 4 10.72 -8.20 -20.74
N LYS A 5 9.40 -8.09 -20.80
CA LYS A 5 8.69 -6.83 -20.53
C LYS A 5 8.26 -6.70 -19.08
N VAL A 6 8.35 -7.78 -18.32
CA VAL A 6 7.97 -7.79 -16.90
C VAL A 6 9.23 -7.71 -16.06
N ILE A 7 9.22 -6.78 -15.10
CA ILE A 7 10.31 -6.60 -14.15
C ILE A 7 9.83 -7.14 -12.80
N HIS A 8 10.56 -8.10 -12.24
CA HIS A 8 10.27 -8.62 -10.90
C HIS A 8 11.19 -7.95 -9.90
N SER A 9 10.64 -7.51 -8.78
CA SER A 9 11.43 -6.81 -7.77
C SER A 9 10.81 -6.97 -6.38
N THR A 10 11.69 -6.97 -5.39
CA THR A 10 11.29 -6.99 -3.97
C THR A 10 12.01 -5.86 -3.25
N PHE A 11 11.28 -5.11 -2.43
CA PHE A 11 11.90 -4.16 -1.52
C PHE A 11 11.31 -4.32 -0.13
N THR A 12 12.08 -3.91 0.88
CA THR A 12 11.66 -3.96 2.29
C THR A 12 11.91 -2.60 2.91
N LEU A 13 10.90 -2.08 3.59
CA LEU A 13 10.96 -0.84 4.34
C LEU A 13 10.75 -1.15 5.82
N GLU A 14 11.57 -0.53 6.68
CA GLU A 14 11.44 -0.67 8.12
C GLU A 14 11.13 0.67 8.75
N ARG A 15 10.21 0.68 9.71
CA ARG A 15 9.84 1.89 10.45
C ARG A 15 9.64 1.58 11.92
N LYS A 16 10.02 2.52 12.77
CA LYS A 16 9.81 2.43 14.22
C LYS A 16 8.70 3.40 14.61
N PHE A 17 7.71 2.91 15.35
CA PHE A 17 6.61 3.75 15.82
C PHE A 17 6.53 3.68 17.35
N PRO A 18 6.36 4.84 18.03
CA PRO A 18 6.25 4.88 19.50
C PRO A 18 4.82 4.57 19.96
N LYS A 19 4.21 3.54 19.39
CA LYS A 19 2.85 3.08 19.70
C LYS A 19 2.86 1.56 19.74
N PRO A 20 2.03 0.93 20.58
CA PRO A 20 1.99 -0.53 20.66
C PRO A 20 1.42 -1.14 19.38
N PRO A 21 1.69 -2.44 19.13
CA PRO A 21 1.21 -3.11 17.91
C PRO A 21 -0.30 -3.00 17.69
N GLU A 22 -1.10 -3.04 18.73
CA GLU A 22 -2.55 -2.91 18.62
C GLU A 22 -2.97 -1.57 18.01
N THR A 23 -2.27 -0.50 18.40
CA THR A 23 -2.54 0.84 17.87
C THR A 23 -2.10 0.94 16.41
N VAL A 24 -0.92 0.42 16.08
CA VAL A 24 -0.43 0.41 14.70
C VAL A 24 -1.37 -0.44 13.82
N PHE A 25 -1.73 -1.62 14.31
CA PHE A 25 -2.66 -2.50 13.58
C PHE A 25 -4.00 -1.82 13.30
N SER A 26 -4.53 -1.04 14.25
CA SER A 26 -5.80 -0.37 14.08
C SER A 26 -5.80 0.63 12.92
N ALA A 27 -4.64 1.17 12.56
CA ALA A 27 -4.53 2.07 11.41
C ALA A 27 -4.74 1.32 10.08
N PHE A 28 -4.56 0.01 10.06
CA PHE A 28 -4.85 -0.86 8.92
C PHE A 28 -6.26 -1.43 8.98
N SER A 29 -6.74 -1.80 10.16
CA SER A 29 -8.00 -2.53 10.33
C SER A 29 -9.23 -1.62 10.37
N ASP A 30 -9.07 -0.36 10.74
CA ASP A 30 -10.15 0.62 10.76
C ASP A 30 -10.21 1.33 9.41
N PRO A 31 -11.28 1.12 8.61
CA PRO A 31 -11.35 1.72 7.26
C PRO A 31 -11.23 3.24 7.25
N ALA A 32 -11.75 3.93 8.26
CA ALA A 32 -11.63 5.39 8.32
C ALA A 32 -10.18 5.84 8.52
N LYS A 33 -9.43 5.14 9.36
CA LYS A 33 -8.01 5.42 9.57
C LYS A 33 -7.20 5.06 8.34
N LEU A 34 -7.45 3.88 7.77
CA LEU A 34 -6.76 3.42 6.57
C LEU A 34 -6.96 4.42 5.42
N ARG A 35 -8.17 4.93 5.25
CA ARG A 35 -8.46 5.92 4.21
C ARG A 35 -7.56 7.15 4.35
N ARG A 36 -7.40 7.67 5.56
CA ARG A 36 -6.66 8.91 5.80
C ARG A 36 -5.19 8.82 5.38
N TRP A 37 -4.52 7.72 5.69
CA TRP A 37 -3.09 7.62 5.37
C TRP A 37 -2.82 6.87 4.08
N PHE A 38 -3.68 5.94 3.68
CA PHE A 38 -3.43 5.06 2.53
C PHE A 38 -4.10 5.57 1.25
N ALA A 39 -5.35 6.02 1.33
CA ALA A 39 -6.13 6.39 0.16
C ALA A 39 -6.07 7.89 -0.16
N ASP A 40 -6.25 8.73 0.83
CA ASP A 40 -6.32 10.19 0.62
C ASP A 40 -4.93 10.79 0.45
N SER A 41 -4.79 11.75 -0.45
CA SER A 41 -3.52 12.42 -0.73
C SER A 41 -3.78 13.81 -1.33
N LYS A 42 -2.84 14.71 -1.11
CA LYS A 42 -2.87 16.04 -1.76
C LYS A 42 -2.46 15.99 -3.23
N PHE A 43 -1.94 14.85 -3.70
CA PHE A 43 -1.45 14.70 -5.07
C PHE A 43 -2.48 14.05 -6.00
N HIS A 44 -3.63 13.63 -5.47
CA HIS A 44 -4.68 13.04 -6.28
C HIS A 44 -6.06 13.25 -5.65
N GLU A 45 -7.09 13.02 -6.43
CA GLU A 45 -8.49 13.00 -5.98
C GLU A 45 -8.93 11.56 -5.79
N THR A 46 -9.30 11.19 -4.56
CA THR A 46 -9.83 9.87 -4.28
C THR A 46 -11.27 9.79 -4.77
N GLU A 47 -11.52 8.93 -5.76
CA GLU A 47 -12.84 8.75 -6.34
C GLU A 47 -13.63 7.66 -5.63
N LYS A 48 -12.95 6.64 -5.13
CA LYS A 48 -13.59 5.53 -4.43
C LYS A 48 -12.60 4.89 -3.48
N PHE A 49 -13.09 4.58 -2.28
CA PHE A 49 -12.35 3.78 -1.31
C PHE A 49 -13.32 2.85 -0.58
N THR A 50 -12.99 1.56 -0.57
CA THR A 50 -13.69 0.55 0.23
C THR A 50 -12.68 -0.40 0.83
N ALA A 51 -12.94 -0.89 2.02
CA ALA A 51 -12.10 -1.89 2.65
C ALA A 51 -12.97 -2.83 3.48
N ASP A 52 -12.88 -4.12 3.16
CA ASP A 52 -13.55 -5.19 3.89
C ASP A 52 -12.45 -5.99 4.58
N PHE A 53 -12.09 -5.57 5.81
CA PHE A 53 -10.92 -6.07 6.50
C PHE A 53 -11.18 -7.44 7.12
N ARG A 54 -11.12 -8.47 6.29
CA ARG A 54 -11.22 -9.88 6.67
C ARG A 54 -10.49 -10.70 5.61
N VAL A 55 -10.07 -11.90 5.95
CA VAL A 55 -9.44 -12.79 4.97
C VAL A 55 -10.43 -13.05 3.83
N GLY A 56 -9.98 -12.84 2.60
CA GLY A 56 -10.81 -12.91 1.40
C GLY A 56 -11.55 -11.62 1.08
N GLY A 57 -11.54 -10.63 1.98
CA GLY A 57 -12.14 -9.33 1.73
C GLY A 57 -11.35 -8.49 0.75
N GLU A 58 -12.01 -7.52 0.14
CA GLU A 58 -11.42 -6.65 -0.86
C GLU A 58 -11.12 -5.26 -0.29
N GLU A 59 -9.98 -4.69 -0.69
CA GLU A 59 -9.60 -3.31 -0.45
C GLU A 59 -9.47 -2.64 -1.82
N LEU A 60 -10.21 -1.56 -2.04
CA LEU A 60 -10.21 -0.87 -3.33
C LEU A 60 -9.95 0.61 -3.14
N VAL A 61 -8.97 1.13 -3.86
CA VAL A 61 -8.70 2.57 -3.96
C VAL A 61 -8.71 2.94 -5.43
N ARG A 62 -9.55 3.92 -5.78
CA ARG A 62 -9.53 4.52 -7.11
C ARG A 62 -9.29 6.01 -6.96
N TYR A 63 -8.32 6.54 -7.69
CA TYR A 63 -8.01 7.95 -7.61
C TYR A 63 -7.59 8.48 -8.97
N ARG A 64 -7.78 9.80 -9.16
CA ARG A 64 -7.37 10.49 -10.36
C ARG A 64 -6.20 11.40 -10.02
N MET A 65 -5.14 11.31 -10.78
CA MET A 65 -3.96 12.15 -10.60
C MET A 65 -4.28 13.59 -10.96
N THR A 66 -3.85 14.53 -10.12
CA THR A 66 -4.09 15.96 -10.34
C THR A 66 -2.86 16.68 -10.87
N SER A 67 -1.71 16.01 -10.90
CA SER A 67 -0.44 16.60 -11.38
C SER A 67 0.49 15.51 -11.88
N GLY A 68 1.59 15.94 -12.52
CA GLY A 68 2.62 15.04 -13.03
C GLY A 68 2.31 14.47 -14.41
N PRO A 69 3.14 13.52 -14.89
CA PRO A 69 3.04 12.99 -16.26
C PRO A 69 1.71 12.27 -16.55
N VAL A 70 1.04 11.75 -15.53
CA VAL A 70 -0.23 11.04 -15.71
C VAL A 70 -1.42 11.85 -15.17
N ALA A 71 -1.28 13.18 -15.11
CA ALA A 71 -2.37 14.06 -14.67
C ALA A 71 -3.65 13.80 -15.47
N GLY A 72 -4.78 13.71 -14.77
CA GLY A 72 -6.08 13.40 -15.36
C GLY A 72 -6.36 11.93 -15.53
N MET A 73 -5.38 11.07 -15.36
CA MET A 73 -5.55 9.63 -15.50
C MET A 73 -6.03 8.99 -14.19
N THR A 74 -6.80 7.93 -14.33
CA THR A 74 -7.34 7.17 -13.19
C THR A 74 -6.48 5.97 -12.90
N ILE A 75 -6.09 5.85 -11.63
CA ILE A 75 -5.35 4.70 -11.09
C ILE A 75 -6.27 3.98 -10.13
N GLU A 76 -6.27 2.64 -10.20
CA GLU A 76 -7.02 1.81 -9.28
C GLU A 76 -6.10 0.73 -8.71
N ASN A 77 -6.14 0.57 -7.40
CA ASN A 77 -5.47 -0.53 -6.73
C ASN A 77 -6.53 -1.41 -6.08
N ARG A 78 -6.58 -2.65 -6.50
CA ARG A 78 -7.53 -3.64 -5.99
C ARG A 78 -6.75 -4.74 -5.31
N ALA A 79 -6.97 -4.89 -4.01
CA ALA A 79 -6.25 -5.85 -3.18
C ALA A 79 -7.21 -6.79 -2.49
N TYR A 80 -6.70 -7.98 -2.15
CA TYR A 80 -7.43 -8.95 -1.34
C TYR A 80 -6.58 -9.33 -0.16
N TYR A 81 -7.19 -9.40 1.03
CA TYR A 81 -6.51 -9.82 2.24
C TYR A 81 -6.36 -11.33 2.23
N HIS A 82 -5.13 -11.82 2.21
CA HIS A 82 -4.81 -13.25 2.22
C HIS A 82 -4.56 -13.78 3.61
N VAL A 83 -3.89 -13.00 4.45
CA VAL A 83 -3.55 -13.38 5.83
C VAL A 83 -3.78 -12.18 6.73
N ILE A 84 -4.47 -12.38 7.83
CA ILE A 84 -4.63 -11.39 8.88
C ILE A 84 -4.42 -12.11 10.21
N ILE A 85 -3.33 -11.77 10.89
CA ILE A 85 -3.07 -12.22 12.27
C ILE A 85 -3.11 -10.95 13.11
N PRO A 86 -4.14 -10.77 13.97
CA PRO A 86 -4.32 -9.52 14.71
C PRO A 86 -3.06 -9.10 15.44
N ASN A 87 -2.70 -7.83 15.24
CA ASN A 87 -1.56 -7.16 15.87
C ASN A 87 -0.18 -7.70 15.43
N GLU A 88 -0.13 -8.63 14.48
CA GLU A 88 1.13 -9.26 14.06
C GLU A 88 1.42 -9.19 12.58
N ARG A 89 0.44 -9.51 11.70
CA ARG A 89 0.73 -9.66 10.28
C ARG A 89 -0.47 -9.43 9.39
N ILE A 90 -0.25 -8.74 8.26
CA ILE A 90 -1.24 -8.59 7.22
C ILE A 90 -0.54 -8.88 5.88
N VAL A 91 -1.13 -9.77 5.09
CA VAL A 91 -0.64 -10.04 3.73
C VAL A 91 -1.76 -9.77 2.74
N THR A 92 -1.47 -8.92 1.74
CA THR A 92 -2.40 -8.61 0.66
C THR A 92 -1.80 -8.98 -0.69
N ALA A 93 -2.65 -9.30 -1.64
CA ALA A 93 -2.27 -9.44 -3.04
C ALA A 93 -3.09 -8.46 -3.85
N SER A 94 -2.45 -7.71 -4.74
CA SER A 94 -3.09 -6.60 -5.43
C SER A 94 -2.73 -6.50 -6.89
N THR A 95 -3.61 -5.85 -7.65
CA THR A 95 -3.36 -5.44 -9.02
C THR A 95 -3.60 -3.95 -9.11
N MET A 96 -2.65 -3.24 -9.73
CA MET A 96 -2.79 -1.82 -9.99
C MET A 96 -3.04 -1.60 -11.47
N THR A 97 -4.03 -0.77 -11.80
CA THR A 97 -4.36 -0.42 -13.18
C THR A 97 -4.22 1.07 -13.40
N LEU A 98 -3.86 1.43 -14.62
CA LEU A 98 -3.84 2.81 -15.12
C LEU A 98 -4.79 2.86 -16.31
N GLU A 99 -5.84 3.66 -16.22
CA GLU A 99 -6.88 3.74 -17.24
C GLU A 99 -7.41 2.34 -17.62
N GLY A 100 -7.62 1.49 -16.60
CA GLY A 100 -8.16 0.15 -16.77
C GLY A 100 -7.16 -0.91 -17.22
N LYS A 101 -5.91 -0.53 -17.49
CA LYS A 101 -4.86 -1.47 -17.91
C LYS A 101 -3.96 -1.84 -16.75
N ALA A 102 -3.75 -3.14 -16.53
CA ALA A 102 -2.87 -3.59 -15.45
C ALA A 102 -1.44 -3.09 -15.68
N ILE A 103 -0.86 -2.44 -14.67
CA ILE A 103 0.52 -1.97 -14.69
C ILE A 103 1.40 -2.73 -13.71
N SER A 104 0.82 -3.42 -12.73
CA SER A 104 1.58 -4.26 -11.81
C SER A 104 0.68 -5.23 -11.06
N ALA A 105 1.29 -6.32 -10.59
CA ALA A 105 0.67 -7.26 -9.67
C ALA A 105 1.65 -7.46 -8.52
N SER A 106 1.16 -7.42 -7.27
CA SER A 106 2.04 -7.36 -6.11
C SER A 106 1.50 -8.12 -4.92
N GLN A 107 2.42 -8.56 -4.06
CA GLN A 107 2.08 -9.05 -2.73
C GLN A 107 2.77 -8.15 -1.71
N VAL A 108 2.02 -7.69 -0.71
CA VAL A 108 2.56 -6.84 0.34
C VAL A 108 2.38 -7.55 1.67
N THR A 109 3.46 -7.63 2.43
CA THR A 109 3.48 -8.22 3.77
C THR A 109 3.82 -7.12 4.78
N ILE A 110 2.92 -6.92 5.74
CA ILE A 110 3.16 -6.03 6.87
C ILE A 110 3.37 -6.90 8.10
N GLU A 111 4.51 -6.72 8.78
CA GLU A 111 4.82 -7.41 10.03
C GLU A 111 4.97 -6.36 11.13
N LEU A 112 4.35 -6.62 12.27
CA LEU A 112 4.42 -5.75 13.44
C LEU A 112 5.13 -6.52 14.56
N LEU A 113 6.27 -6.00 14.98
CA LEU A 113 7.10 -6.61 16.03
C LEU A 113 7.04 -5.71 17.26
N PRO A 114 6.57 -6.22 18.42
CA PRO A 114 6.55 -5.41 19.62
C PRO A 114 7.97 -5.12 20.09
N THR A 115 8.20 -3.88 20.48
CA THR A 115 9.47 -3.45 21.05
C THR A 115 9.21 -2.78 22.39
N ARG A 116 10.29 -2.53 23.12
CA ARG A 116 10.22 -1.85 24.40
C ARG A 116 9.60 -0.45 24.28
N GLU A 117 9.81 0.21 23.15
CA GLU A 117 9.39 1.59 22.92
C GLU A 117 8.13 1.70 22.06
N GLY A 118 7.63 0.57 21.53
CA GLY A 118 6.46 0.58 20.67
C GLY A 118 6.44 -0.60 19.70
N THR A 119 6.56 -0.30 18.41
CA THR A 119 6.45 -1.30 17.35
C THR A 119 7.49 -1.05 16.27
N ASP A 120 8.15 -2.12 15.81
CA ASP A 120 8.88 -2.12 14.55
C ASP A 120 7.95 -2.68 13.48
N LEU A 121 7.74 -1.90 12.42
CA LEU A 121 6.96 -2.33 11.26
C LEU A 121 7.90 -2.67 10.13
N ILE A 122 7.70 -3.85 9.54
CA ILE A 122 8.42 -4.29 8.35
C ILE A 122 7.42 -4.42 7.22
N CYS A 123 7.63 -3.66 6.13
CA CYS A 123 6.80 -3.72 4.94
C CYS A 123 7.62 -4.33 3.81
N THR A 124 7.25 -5.52 3.35
CA THR A 124 7.89 -6.17 2.21
C THR A 124 6.95 -6.16 1.02
N HIS A 125 7.41 -5.60 -0.08
CA HIS A 125 6.66 -5.53 -1.32
C HIS A 125 7.33 -6.41 -2.37
N GLN A 126 6.61 -7.40 -2.87
CA GLN A 126 7.06 -8.29 -3.93
C GLN A 126 6.20 -8.03 -5.15
N GLY A 127 6.79 -7.63 -6.26
CA GLY A 127 5.98 -7.19 -7.39
C GLY A 127 6.49 -7.62 -8.74
N ALA A 128 5.52 -7.72 -9.67
CA ALA A 128 5.75 -7.82 -11.09
C ALA A 128 5.27 -6.51 -11.70
N PHE A 129 6.17 -5.80 -12.39
CA PHE A 129 5.92 -4.48 -12.96
C PHE A 129 5.88 -4.59 -14.47
N PHE A 130 4.79 -4.09 -15.05
CA PHE A 130 4.53 -4.14 -16.49
C PHE A 130 4.84 -2.79 -17.14
N GLU A 131 4.54 -2.66 -18.41
CA GLU A 131 4.71 -1.41 -19.14
C GLU A 131 3.83 -0.32 -18.49
N ASN A 132 4.33 0.90 -18.49
CA ASN A 132 3.65 2.09 -17.93
C ASN A 132 3.53 2.13 -16.41
N SER A 133 4.21 1.22 -15.71
CA SER A 133 4.19 1.20 -14.23
C SER A 133 5.10 2.24 -13.59
N GLY A 134 6.07 2.77 -14.34
CA GLY A 134 7.13 3.61 -13.78
C GLY A 134 8.24 2.81 -13.09
N GLY A 135 8.07 1.50 -12.96
CA GLY A 135 9.06 0.60 -12.39
C GLY A 135 9.02 0.44 -10.88
N PRO A 136 9.84 -0.47 -10.35
CA PRO A 136 9.86 -0.76 -8.91
C PRO A 136 10.35 0.39 -8.05
N GLU A 137 11.28 1.22 -8.55
CA GLU A 137 11.81 2.36 -7.79
C GLU A 137 10.72 3.39 -7.51
N LEU A 138 9.84 3.65 -8.46
CA LEU A 138 8.71 4.56 -8.28
C LEU A 138 7.74 4.00 -7.25
N ARG A 139 7.48 2.70 -7.28
CA ARG A 139 6.60 2.04 -6.31
C ARG A 139 7.20 2.13 -4.91
N GLU A 140 8.52 1.92 -4.78
CA GLU A 140 9.18 2.04 -3.47
C GLU A 140 9.06 3.46 -2.92
N GLN A 141 9.25 4.48 -3.75
CA GLN A 141 9.08 5.87 -3.35
C GLN A 141 7.66 6.15 -2.86
N GLY A 142 6.66 5.60 -3.56
CA GLY A 142 5.26 5.70 -3.16
C GLY A 142 5.01 5.09 -1.79
N TRP A 143 5.58 3.93 -1.52
CA TRP A 143 5.44 3.28 -0.21
C TRP A 143 6.16 4.05 0.90
N ARG A 144 7.31 4.68 0.60
CA ARG A 144 7.98 5.54 1.60
C ARG A 144 7.09 6.71 1.99
N ILE A 145 6.41 7.31 1.04
CA ILE A 145 5.44 8.39 1.31
C ILE A 145 4.27 7.87 2.16
N LEU A 146 3.76 6.67 1.85
CA LEU A 146 2.69 6.06 2.63
C LEU A 146 3.14 5.80 4.07
N MET A 147 4.36 5.33 4.28
CA MET A 147 4.88 5.09 5.63
C MET A 147 5.00 6.42 6.42
N ASP A 148 5.38 7.50 5.77
CA ASP A 148 5.42 8.82 6.41
C ASP A 148 4.00 9.28 6.79
N LYS A 149 3.02 9.02 5.94
CA LYS A 149 1.62 9.33 6.23
C LYS A 149 1.07 8.47 7.37
N LEU A 150 1.47 7.20 7.43
CA LEU A 150 1.11 6.32 8.54
C LEU A 150 1.68 6.87 9.85
N ALA A 151 2.92 7.32 9.84
CA ALA A 151 3.55 7.93 11.02
C ALA A 151 2.74 9.15 11.50
N ALA A 152 2.29 9.99 10.56
CA ALA A 152 1.48 11.16 10.89
C ALA A 152 0.10 10.75 11.47
N GLU A 153 -0.52 9.71 10.92
CA GLU A 153 -1.79 9.18 11.42
C GLU A 153 -1.62 8.68 12.86
N LEU A 154 -0.53 7.99 13.16
CA LEU A 154 -0.27 7.43 14.48
C LEU A 154 0.09 8.49 15.52
N ALA A 155 0.53 9.67 15.09
CA ALA A 155 0.86 10.78 15.99
C ALA A 155 -0.36 11.54 16.49
N ASN A 156 -1.53 11.29 15.90
CA ASN A 156 -2.79 11.96 16.29
C ASN A 156 -3.47 11.28 17.46
#